data_62eb867790568ff23eaa0af3f86123cc
#
_entry.id   62eb867790568ff23eaa0af3f86123cc
#
_cell.length_a   1.000
_cell.length_b   1.000
_cell.length_c   1.000
_cell.angle_alpha   90.00
_cell.angle_beta   90.00
_cell.angle_gamma   90.00
#
_symmetry.space_group_name_H-M   'P 1'
#
loop_
_entity.id
_entity.type
_entity.pdbx_description
1 polymer ?
#
loop_
_entity_poly.entity_id
_entity_poly.type
_entity_poly.pdbx_seq_one_letter_code
_entity_poly.pdbx_strand_id
1 'polypeptide(L)'
;PQAKEDLLSGKLFAYTCPKCKKVHYINYGLLYHQMEKQLMIYYAISKEDEKEILDTFDKMENGDMLPGMESTDYTLRVVHSQNQLREKAYIFDIGLDDRVVEIMKVMTVAHLSQTNPDLEVGDIFLEITKGKPERFVIRLKNGVLGNSPFSQKVYDAVKAEYIDSKGDGKRDYIVDMNWAVECLKNK
;
A
#
# COMPACT_ATOMS: atom_id res chain seq x y z
N PRO A 1 -10.92 16.90 2.79
CA PRO A 1 -11.94 15.84 2.67
C PRO A 1 -12.13 15.40 1.23
N GLN A 2 -12.46 16.33 0.28
CA GLN A 2 -12.77 16.00 -1.11
C GLN A 2 -11.62 15.30 -1.86
N ALA A 3 -10.39 15.80 -1.77
CA ALA A 3 -9.23 15.21 -2.45
C ALA A 3 -8.98 13.74 -2.04
N LYS A 4 -9.23 13.41 -0.78
CA LYS A 4 -9.14 12.03 -0.29
C LYS A 4 -10.23 11.15 -0.87
N GLU A 5 -11.47 11.61 -0.94
CA GLU A 5 -12.57 10.88 -1.56
C GLU A 5 -12.30 10.65 -3.05
N ASP A 6 -11.77 11.65 -3.74
CA ASP A 6 -11.41 11.55 -5.15
C ASP A 6 -10.24 10.56 -5.38
N LEU A 7 -9.24 10.54 -4.47
CA LEU A 7 -8.20 9.51 -4.47
C LEU A 7 -8.81 8.12 -4.31
N LEU A 8 -9.56 7.92 -3.23
CA LEU A 8 -10.11 6.61 -2.86
C LEU A 8 -11.11 6.08 -3.90
N SER A 9 -11.87 6.97 -4.55
CA SER A 9 -12.77 6.60 -5.66
C SER A 9 -12.06 6.43 -7.02
N GLY A 10 -10.78 6.80 -7.11
CA GLY A 10 -10.01 6.78 -8.37
C GLY A 10 -10.28 7.97 -9.31
N LYS A 11 -11.14 8.91 -8.92
CA LYS A 11 -11.46 10.10 -9.72
C LYS A 11 -10.27 11.03 -9.88
N LEU A 12 -9.32 11.02 -8.95
CA LEU A 12 -8.14 11.88 -9.00
C LEU A 12 -7.29 11.64 -10.25
N PHE A 13 -7.32 10.42 -10.79
CA PHE A 13 -6.57 10.03 -11.99
C PHE A 13 -7.42 10.00 -13.26
N ALA A 14 -8.67 10.44 -13.18
CA ALA A 14 -9.62 10.43 -14.30
C ALA A 14 -9.97 11.87 -14.73
N TYR A 15 -9.76 12.17 -16.00
CA TYR A 15 -10.16 13.43 -16.61
C TYR A 15 -11.25 13.19 -17.65
N THR A 16 -12.39 13.86 -17.49
CA THR A 16 -13.47 13.81 -18.49
C THR A 16 -13.36 14.99 -19.44
N CYS A 17 -13.11 14.73 -20.70
CA CYS A 17 -13.03 15.79 -21.73
C CYS A 17 -14.36 16.57 -21.81
N PRO A 18 -14.35 17.91 -21.65
CA PRO A 18 -15.58 18.69 -21.68
C PRO A 18 -16.25 18.70 -23.07
N LYS A 19 -15.49 18.48 -24.15
CA LYS A 19 -16.01 18.48 -25.54
C LYS A 19 -16.63 17.14 -25.93
N CYS A 20 -15.87 16.05 -25.82
CA CYS A 20 -16.31 14.73 -26.31
C CYS A 20 -16.80 13.78 -25.20
N LYS A 21 -16.76 14.22 -23.92
CA LYS A 21 -17.19 13.46 -22.74
C LYS A 21 -16.42 12.14 -22.50
N LYS A 22 -15.36 11.87 -23.25
CA LYS A 22 -14.52 10.71 -23.03
C LYS A 22 -13.71 10.88 -21.75
N VAL A 23 -13.61 9.79 -20.98
CA VAL A 23 -12.76 9.71 -19.79
C VAL A 23 -11.35 9.30 -20.22
N HIS A 24 -10.38 10.06 -19.78
CA HIS A 24 -8.95 9.80 -19.94
C HIS A 24 -8.34 9.52 -18.56
N TYR A 25 -7.58 8.45 -18.46
CA TYR A 25 -6.81 8.18 -17.25
C TYR A 25 -5.41 8.76 -17.40
N ILE A 26 -5.00 9.56 -16.44
CA ILE A 26 -3.72 10.26 -16.42
C ILE A 26 -2.86 9.59 -15.37
N ASN A 27 -1.62 9.26 -15.74
CA ASN A 27 -0.62 8.71 -14.83
C ASN A 27 0.39 9.81 -14.50
N TYR A 28 0.48 10.16 -13.21
CA TYR A 28 1.43 11.15 -12.69
C TYR A 28 1.82 10.80 -11.26
N GLY A 29 3.03 11.18 -10.85
CA GLY A 29 3.51 11.02 -9.49
C GLY A 29 2.65 11.83 -8.52
N LEU A 30 2.31 11.24 -7.38
CA LEU A 30 1.44 11.87 -6.40
C LEU A 30 1.92 11.63 -4.98
N LEU A 31 2.04 12.70 -4.19
CA LEU A 31 2.22 12.61 -2.75
C LEU A 31 0.87 12.69 -2.04
N TYR A 32 0.50 11.61 -1.37
CA TYR A 32 -0.59 11.61 -0.39
C TYR A 32 -0.01 11.94 0.99
N HIS A 33 -0.45 13.07 1.55
CA HIS A 33 0.01 13.55 2.85
C HIS A 33 -1.16 13.70 3.82
N GLN A 34 -1.09 13.01 4.94
CA GLN A 34 -2.06 13.09 6.03
C GLN A 34 -1.36 13.51 7.32
N MET A 35 -1.35 14.83 7.58
CA MET A 35 -0.62 15.43 8.71
C MET A 35 -1.05 14.87 10.07
N GLU A 36 -2.36 14.70 10.28
CA GLU A 36 -2.94 14.22 11.55
C GLU A 36 -2.47 12.82 11.93
N LYS A 37 -2.08 12.01 10.93
CA LYS A 37 -1.56 10.64 11.11
C LYS A 37 -0.06 10.54 10.90
N GLN A 38 0.59 11.66 10.62
CA GLN A 38 2.01 11.70 10.28
C GLN A 38 2.35 10.64 9.21
N LEU A 39 1.60 10.69 8.10
CA LEU A 39 1.68 9.72 7.02
C LEU A 39 1.94 10.42 5.69
N MET A 40 2.96 9.95 4.97
CA MET A 40 3.22 10.29 3.58
C MET A 40 3.32 9.02 2.74
N ILE A 41 2.55 8.97 1.64
CA ILE A 41 2.63 7.89 0.67
C ILE A 41 2.89 8.53 -0.70
N TYR A 42 4.00 8.20 -1.32
CA TYR A 42 4.34 8.68 -2.65
C TYR A 42 4.08 7.61 -3.69
N TYR A 43 3.34 7.96 -4.73
CA TYR A 43 3.15 7.13 -5.90
C TYR A 43 4.21 7.47 -6.94
N ALA A 44 5.20 6.60 -7.08
CA ALA A 44 6.27 6.71 -8.07
C ALA A 44 5.85 6.08 -9.40
N ILE A 45 6.04 6.82 -10.50
CA ILE A 45 5.64 6.39 -11.84
C ILE A 45 6.81 5.82 -12.67
N SER A 46 8.04 6.01 -12.20
CA SER A 46 9.26 5.47 -12.82
C SER A 46 10.31 5.13 -11.77
N LYS A 47 11.38 4.46 -12.19
CA LYS A 47 12.53 4.15 -11.32
C LYS A 47 13.33 5.38 -10.93
N GLU A 48 13.39 6.36 -11.81
CA GLU A 48 14.03 7.65 -11.57
C GLU A 48 13.24 8.41 -10.49
N ASP A 49 11.93 8.47 -10.62
CA ASP A 49 11.02 9.10 -9.67
C ASP A 49 11.08 8.43 -8.29
N GLU A 50 11.10 7.07 -8.26
CA GLU A 50 11.32 6.30 -7.03
C GLU A 50 12.63 6.69 -6.35
N LYS A 51 13.73 6.77 -7.11
CA LYS A 51 15.05 7.13 -6.56
C LYS A 51 15.06 8.53 -5.96
N GLU A 52 14.50 9.51 -6.68
CA GLU A 52 14.43 10.90 -6.22
C GLU A 52 13.63 11.05 -4.91
N ILE A 53 12.52 10.33 -4.78
CA ILE A 53 11.72 10.39 -3.56
C ILE A 53 12.38 9.66 -2.39
N LEU A 54 13.06 8.53 -2.64
CA LEU A 54 13.82 7.84 -1.60
C LEU A 54 14.96 8.71 -1.08
N ASP A 55 15.73 9.36 -1.96
CA ASP A 55 16.77 10.33 -1.58
C ASP A 55 16.17 11.51 -0.78
N THR A 56 14.95 11.91 -1.10
CA THR A 56 14.24 12.98 -0.38
C THR A 56 13.83 12.52 1.01
N PHE A 57 13.28 11.32 1.14
CA PHE A 57 12.89 10.74 2.41
C PHE A 57 14.09 10.55 3.34
N ASP A 58 15.23 10.08 2.81
CA ASP A 58 16.47 9.96 3.57
C ASP A 58 16.98 11.31 4.09
N LYS A 59 16.90 12.37 3.27
CA LYS A 59 17.26 13.74 3.70
C LYS A 59 16.31 14.27 4.78
N MET A 60 15.01 13.99 4.66
CA MET A 60 14.03 14.36 5.68
C MET A 60 14.36 13.69 7.02
N GLU A 61 14.71 12.41 7.00
CA GLU A 61 15.05 11.62 8.19
C GLU A 61 16.35 12.07 8.85
N ASN A 62 17.35 12.46 8.05
CA ASN A 62 18.66 12.89 8.55
C ASN A 62 18.67 14.37 9.00
N GLY A 63 17.56 15.09 8.89
CA GLY A 63 17.48 16.52 9.26
C GLY A 63 18.19 17.45 8.26
N ASP A 64 18.54 16.95 7.07
CA ASP A 64 19.20 17.72 6.01
C ASP A 64 18.23 18.62 5.21
N MET A 65 16.97 18.67 5.64
CA MET A 65 15.95 19.56 5.11
C MET A 65 15.86 20.86 5.90
N LEU A 66 15.02 21.79 5.45
CA LEU A 66 14.85 23.10 6.12
C LEU A 66 14.46 22.92 7.60
N PRO A 67 15.00 23.77 8.51
CA PRO A 67 14.64 23.75 9.92
C PRO A 67 13.11 23.79 10.13
N GLY A 68 12.58 22.88 10.93
CA GLY A 68 11.14 22.72 11.18
C GLY A 68 10.43 21.70 10.29
N MET A 69 11.14 21.03 9.38
CA MET A 69 10.65 19.89 8.61
C MET A 69 11.25 18.55 9.09
N GLU A 70 11.58 18.48 10.36
CA GLU A 70 12.05 17.23 10.98
C GLU A 70 10.93 16.20 10.94
N SER A 71 11.15 15.09 10.24
CA SER A 71 10.11 14.10 9.97
C SER A 71 10.23 12.84 10.82
N THR A 72 10.89 12.92 11.99
CA THR A 72 11.19 11.75 12.84
C THR A 72 9.96 10.91 13.21
N ASP A 73 8.76 11.48 13.09
CA ASP A 73 7.51 10.81 13.46
C ASP A 73 6.66 10.35 12.28
N TYR A 74 7.01 10.71 11.04
CA TYR A 74 6.24 10.33 9.87
C TYR A 74 6.46 8.88 9.45
N THR A 75 5.38 8.19 9.11
CA THR A 75 5.44 6.96 8.34
C THR A 75 5.55 7.31 6.87
N LEU A 76 6.63 6.86 6.23
CA LEU A 76 6.94 7.15 4.83
C LEU A 76 6.78 5.90 3.99
N ARG A 77 6.04 6.01 2.86
CA ARG A 77 5.82 4.90 1.94
C ARG A 77 5.99 5.33 0.49
N VAL A 78 6.55 4.43 -0.30
CA VAL A 78 6.59 4.55 -1.76
C VAL A 78 5.81 3.39 -2.36
N VAL A 79 4.95 3.68 -3.32
CA VAL A 79 4.12 2.71 -4.03
C VAL A 79 4.24 2.89 -5.54
N HIS A 80 3.99 1.83 -6.31
CA HIS A 80 4.21 1.80 -7.76
C HIS A 80 2.91 1.68 -8.59
N SER A 81 1.76 1.72 -7.92
CA SER A 81 0.48 1.74 -8.61
C SER A 81 -0.57 2.56 -7.85
N GLN A 82 -1.54 3.09 -8.60
CA GLN A 82 -2.69 3.80 -8.03
C GLN A 82 -3.50 2.91 -7.08
N ASN A 83 -3.58 1.60 -7.36
CA ASN A 83 -4.28 0.66 -6.50
C ASN A 83 -3.54 0.46 -5.17
N GLN A 84 -2.21 0.35 -5.18
CA GLN A 84 -1.41 0.28 -3.95
C GLN A 84 -1.54 1.58 -3.14
N LEU A 85 -1.53 2.76 -3.79
CA LEU A 85 -1.72 4.03 -3.11
C LEU A 85 -3.07 4.06 -2.37
N ARG A 86 -4.15 3.70 -3.05
CA ARG A 86 -5.49 3.66 -2.49
C ARG A 86 -5.61 2.66 -1.35
N GLU A 87 -5.12 1.46 -1.54
CA GLU A 87 -5.13 0.41 -0.54
C GLU A 87 -4.38 0.82 0.72
N LYS A 88 -3.14 1.33 0.59
CA LYS A 88 -2.36 1.79 1.75
C LYS A 88 -3.05 2.95 2.48
N ALA A 89 -3.58 3.93 1.75
CA ALA A 89 -4.34 5.00 2.36
C ALA A 89 -5.53 4.47 3.20
N TYR A 90 -6.25 3.46 2.70
CA TYR A 90 -7.34 2.81 3.45
C TYR A 90 -6.82 2.01 4.66
N ILE A 91 -5.74 1.24 4.51
CA ILE A 91 -5.13 0.45 5.59
C ILE A 91 -4.77 1.35 6.78
N PHE A 92 -4.06 2.45 6.51
CA PHE A 92 -3.70 3.43 7.53
C PHE A 92 -4.92 4.17 8.11
N ASP A 93 -5.98 4.38 7.31
CA ASP A 93 -7.20 5.01 7.79
C ASP A 93 -7.90 4.21 8.88
N ILE A 94 -7.92 2.90 8.75
CA ILE A 94 -8.54 2.01 9.72
C ILE A 94 -7.59 1.54 10.83
N GLY A 95 -6.36 2.08 10.86
CA GLY A 95 -5.37 1.81 11.90
C GLY A 95 -4.70 0.45 11.82
N LEU A 96 -4.70 -0.18 10.65
CA LEU A 96 -3.92 -1.39 10.42
C LEU A 96 -2.46 -1.06 10.04
N ASP A 97 -1.57 -1.98 10.36
CA ASP A 97 -0.17 -1.96 9.91
C ASP A 97 -0.08 -2.58 8.51
N ASP A 98 0.38 -1.82 7.54
CA ASP A 98 0.48 -2.27 6.15
C ASP A 98 1.47 -3.42 5.96
N ARG A 99 2.49 -3.54 6.84
CA ARG A 99 3.46 -4.64 6.85
C ARG A 99 2.79 -5.97 7.15
N VAL A 100 1.88 -5.99 8.13
CA VAL A 100 1.09 -7.17 8.47
C VAL A 100 0.20 -7.58 7.30
N VAL A 101 -0.46 -6.61 6.67
CA VAL A 101 -1.34 -6.86 5.52
C VAL A 101 -0.56 -7.47 4.35
N GLU A 102 0.64 -6.97 4.03
CA GLU A 102 1.46 -7.53 2.95
C GLU A 102 1.93 -8.97 3.26
N ILE A 103 2.29 -9.26 4.51
CA ILE A 103 2.61 -10.65 4.93
C ILE A 103 1.38 -11.55 4.77
N MET A 104 0.20 -11.11 5.20
CA MET A 104 -1.03 -11.88 5.04
C MET A 104 -1.37 -12.14 3.56
N LYS A 105 -1.11 -11.20 2.66
CA LYS A 105 -1.26 -11.39 1.21
C LYS A 105 -0.35 -12.51 0.70
N VAL A 106 0.94 -12.48 1.08
CA VAL A 106 1.90 -13.52 0.69
C VAL A 106 1.46 -14.88 1.21
N MET A 107 1.04 -14.97 2.49
CA MET A 107 0.53 -16.24 3.07
C MET A 107 -0.72 -16.73 2.34
N THR A 108 -1.62 -15.83 1.96
CA THR A 108 -2.85 -16.17 1.21
C THR A 108 -2.49 -16.71 -0.18
N VAL A 109 -1.57 -16.06 -0.90
CA VAL A 109 -1.13 -16.53 -2.23
C VAL A 109 -0.39 -17.87 -2.11
N ALA A 110 0.46 -18.05 -1.12
CA ALA A 110 1.18 -19.30 -0.90
C ALA A 110 0.21 -20.47 -0.61
N HIS A 111 -0.80 -20.24 0.21
CA HIS A 111 -1.84 -21.24 0.49
C HIS A 111 -2.64 -21.62 -0.76
N LEU A 112 -3.01 -20.62 -1.58
CA LEU A 112 -3.71 -20.86 -2.84
C LEU A 112 -2.86 -21.68 -3.82
N SER A 113 -1.58 -21.36 -3.95
CA SER A 113 -0.68 -22.09 -4.84
C SER A 113 -0.45 -23.55 -4.40
N GLN A 114 -0.49 -23.83 -3.09
CA GLN A 114 -0.40 -25.18 -2.58
C GLN A 114 -1.68 -26.00 -2.82
N THR A 115 -2.84 -25.36 -2.67
CA THR A 115 -4.14 -26.06 -2.81
C THR A 115 -4.60 -26.14 -4.26
N ASN A 116 -4.17 -25.21 -5.09
CA ASN A 116 -4.54 -25.10 -6.50
C ASN A 116 -3.33 -24.68 -7.35
N PRO A 117 -2.42 -25.59 -7.68
CA PRO A 117 -1.15 -25.27 -8.34
C PRO A 117 -1.30 -24.61 -9.73
N ASP A 118 -2.44 -24.84 -10.39
CA ASP A 118 -2.72 -24.29 -11.73
C ASP A 118 -3.24 -22.84 -11.69
N LEU A 119 -3.48 -22.28 -10.50
CA LEU A 119 -3.95 -20.91 -10.37
C LEU A 119 -2.77 -19.93 -10.34
N GLU A 120 -2.72 -19.06 -11.33
CA GLU A 120 -1.74 -17.96 -11.37
C GLU A 120 -2.37 -16.67 -10.84
N VAL A 121 -1.92 -16.22 -9.67
CA VAL A 121 -2.34 -14.95 -9.08
C VAL A 121 -1.68 -13.80 -9.84
N GLY A 122 -2.48 -12.84 -10.28
CA GLY A 122 -2.04 -11.58 -10.90
C GLY A 122 -1.88 -10.48 -9.85
N ASP A 123 -2.96 -10.20 -9.10
CA ASP A 123 -2.97 -9.18 -8.04
C ASP A 123 -3.78 -9.65 -6.83
N ILE A 124 -3.47 -9.08 -5.68
CA ILE A 124 -4.23 -9.28 -4.44
C ILE A 124 -4.33 -7.96 -3.67
N PHE A 125 -5.53 -7.61 -3.22
CA PHE A 125 -5.80 -6.37 -2.48
C PHE A 125 -6.73 -6.64 -1.31
N LEU A 126 -6.55 -5.88 -0.22
CA LEU A 126 -7.48 -5.86 0.90
C LEU A 126 -8.70 -4.99 0.57
N GLU A 127 -9.88 -5.57 0.56
CA GLU A 127 -11.14 -4.83 0.47
C GLU A 127 -11.58 -4.36 1.86
N ILE A 128 -11.82 -3.06 1.95
CA ILE A 128 -12.27 -2.38 3.17
C ILE A 128 -13.66 -1.81 2.92
N THR A 129 -14.63 -2.28 3.68
CA THR A 129 -16.04 -1.85 3.56
C THR A 129 -16.49 -1.20 4.86
N LYS A 130 -17.02 0.01 4.77
CA LYS A 130 -17.51 0.79 5.94
C LYS A 130 -16.50 0.91 7.08
N GLY A 131 -15.21 1.10 6.72
CA GLY A 131 -14.12 1.26 7.68
C GLY A 131 -13.68 -0.02 8.38
N LYS A 132 -14.00 -1.19 7.82
CA LYS A 132 -13.57 -2.49 8.35
C LYS A 132 -12.94 -3.34 7.25
N PRO A 133 -11.84 -4.06 7.55
CA PRO A 133 -11.28 -5.02 6.61
C PRO A 133 -12.25 -6.19 6.44
N GLU A 134 -12.56 -6.56 5.20
CA GLU A 134 -13.56 -7.58 4.89
C GLU A 134 -12.91 -8.84 4.33
N ARG A 135 -12.15 -8.70 3.26
CA ARG A 135 -11.53 -9.82 2.55
C ARG A 135 -10.37 -9.38 1.67
N PHE A 136 -9.53 -10.30 1.29
CA PHE A 136 -8.61 -10.15 0.19
C PHE A 136 -9.32 -10.47 -1.12
N VAL A 137 -9.33 -9.54 -2.05
CA VAL A 137 -9.78 -9.75 -3.43
C VAL A 137 -8.57 -10.18 -4.24
N ILE A 138 -8.69 -11.30 -4.93
CA ILE A 138 -7.62 -11.95 -5.66
C ILE A 138 -8.00 -11.94 -7.14
N ARG A 139 -7.18 -11.30 -7.96
CA ARG A 139 -7.33 -11.33 -9.41
C ARG A 139 -6.33 -12.31 -10.00
N LEU A 140 -6.82 -13.35 -10.66
CA LEU A 140 -6.00 -14.29 -11.40
C LEU A 140 -5.54 -13.67 -12.72
N LYS A 141 -4.44 -14.16 -13.29
CA LYS A 141 -3.92 -13.69 -14.59
C LYS A 141 -4.91 -13.88 -15.74
N ASN A 142 -5.77 -14.88 -15.66
CA ASN A 142 -6.86 -15.10 -16.63
C ASN A 142 -8.07 -14.16 -16.46
N GLY A 143 -8.00 -13.21 -15.51
CA GLY A 143 -9.05 -12.22 -15.21
C GLY A 143 -10.15 -12.69 -14.26
N VAL A 144 -10.14 -13.95 -13.83
CA VAL A 144 -11.10 -14.47 -12.84
C VAL A 144 -10.81 -13.83 -11.47
N LEU A 145 -11.88 -13.47 -10.75
CA LEU A 145 -11.81 -12.92 -9.41
C LEU A 145 -12.14 -14.02 -8.38
N GLY A 146 -11.26 -14.13 -7.38
CA GLY A 146 -11.49 -14.90 -6.16
C GLY A 146 -11.46 -14.00 -4.93
N ASN A 147 -11.73 -14.58 -3.77
CA ASN A 147 -11.56 -13.87 -2.51
C ASN A 147 -11.18 -14.82 -1.38
N SER A 148 -10.56 -14.26 -0.34
CA SER A 148 -10.25 -14.91 0.93
C SER A 148 -10.66 -13.99 2.07
N PRO A 149 -11.44 -14.44 3.07
CA PRO A 149 -11.91 -13.57 4.15
C PRO A 149 -10.73 -13.03 4.96
N PHE A 150 -10.83 -11.76 5.40
CA PHE A 150 -9.90 -11.21 6.38
C PHE A 150 -10.15 -11.84 7.75
N SER A 151 -9.09 -12.22 8.44
CA SER A 151 -9.18 -12.78 9.80
C SER A 151 -8.37 -11.90 10.77
N GLN A 152 -9.05 -11.26 11.70
CA GLN A 152 -8.39 -10.48 12.75
C GLN A 152 -7.45 -11.35 13.58
N LYS A 153 -7.83 -12.58 13.88
CA LYS A 153 -6.98 -13.53 14.63
C LYS A 153 -5.66 -13.80 13.89
N VAL A 154 -5.71 -13.97 12.57
CA VAL A 154 -4.50 -14.17 11.75
C VAL A 154 -3.67 -12.88 11.71
N TYR A 155 -4.31 -11.72 11.56
CA TYR A 155 -3.64 -10.43 11.61
C TYR A 155 -2.87 -10.24 12.92
N ASP A 156 -3.51 -10.48 14.06
CA ASP A 156 -2.89 -10.33 15.39
C ASP A 156 -1.72 -11.32 15.57
N ALA A 157 -1.87 -12.55 15.12
CA ALA A 157 -0.81 -13.55 15.16
C ALA A 157 0.38 -13.17 14.29
N VAL A 158 0.15 -12.72 13.04
CA VAL A 158 1.20 -12.26 12.13
C VAL A 158 1.90 -11.03 12.70
N LYS A 159 1.16 -10.09 13.26
CA LYS A 159 1.72 -8.91 13.89
C LYS A 159 2.67 -9.28 15.03
N ALA A 160 2.20 -10.10 15.96
CA ALA A 160 3.01 -10.54 17.10
C ALA A 160 4.26 -11.33 16.68
N GLU A 161 4.13 -12.15 15.65
CA GLU A 161 5.20 -13.06 15.22
C GLU A 161 6.27 -12.39 14.36
N TYR A 162 5.89 -11.44 13.50
CA TYR A 162 6.79 -10.90 12.46
C TYR A 162 7.08 -9.40 12.60
N ILE A 163 6.23 -8.64 13.30
CA ILE A 163 6.29 -7.18 13.28
C ILE A 163 6.67 -6.56 14.63
N ASP A 164 6.11 -7.05 15.72
CA ASP A 164 6.29 -6.39 17.03
C ASP A 164 7.75 -6.31 17.50
N SER A 165 8.62 -7.19 17.01
CA SER A 165 10.07 -7.16 17.29
C SER A 165 10.88 -6.30 16.32
N LYS A 166 10.28 -5.82 15.20
CA LYS A 166 10.99 -5.11 14.11
C LYS A 166 10.93 -3.58 14.23
N GLY A 167 10.39 -3.05 15.33
CA GLY A 167 10.19 -1.61 15.51
C GLY A 167 8.97 -1.07 14.76
N ASP A 168 8.85 0.26 14.70
CA ASP A 168 7.66 0.93 14.18
C ASP A 168 7.50 0.90 12.65
N GLY A 169 8.57 0.53 11.93
CA GLY A 169 8.57 0.40 10.45
C GLY A 169 8.33 1.70 9.69
N LYS A 170 8.51 2.84 10.33
CA LYS A 170 8.35 4.14 9.69
C LYS A 170 9.29 4.32 8.50
N ARG A 171 10.47 3.68 8.55
CA ARG A 171 11.52 3.71 7.53
C ARG A 171 11.50 2.53 6.56
N ASP A 172 10.52 1.66 6.65
CA ASP A 172 10.27 0.65 5.62
C ASP A 172 9.58 1.35 4.43
N TYR A 173 10.35 2.09 3.60
CA TYR A 173 9.79 2.95 2.55
C TYR A 173 8.99 2.17 1.51
N ILE A 174 9.47 0.99 1.10
CA ILE A 174 8.79 0.11 0.15
C ILE A 174 8.30 -1.13 0.89
N VAL A 175 7.05 -1.12 1.29
CA VAL A 175 6.37 -2.26 1.92
C VAL A 175 5.40 -2.85 0.90
N ASP A 176 5.82 -3.92 0.25
CA ASP A 176 5.07 -4.67 -0.76
C ASP A 176 5.19 -6.18 -0.52
N MET A 177 4.65 -6.99 -1.43
CA MET A 177 4.75 -8.44 -1.32
C MET A 177 6.20 -8.96 -1.39
N ASN A 178 7.11 -8.28 -2.10
CA ASN A 178 8.52 -8.68 -2.13
C ASN A 178 9.18 -8.45 -0.76
N TRP A 179 8.93 -7.28 -0.16
CA TRP A 179 9.33 -6.99 1.21
C TRP A 179 8.80 -8.06 2.19
N ALA A 180 7.53 -8.44 2.06
CA ALA A 180 6.91 -9.44 2.92
C ALA A 180 7.53 -10.85 2.73
N VAL A 181 7.87 -11.22 1.50
CA VAL A 181 8.58 -12.49 1.22
C VAL A 181 9.95 -12.51 1.91
N GLU A 182 10.70 -11.41 1.85
CA GLU A 182 12.00 -11.32 2.54
C GLU A 182 11.83 -11.38 4.07
N CYS A 183 10.78 -10.76 4.61
CA CYS A 183 10.46 -10.89 6.03
C CYS A 183 10.19 -12.34 6.45
N LEU A 184 9.51 -13.12 5.61
CA LEU A 184 9.19 -14.53 5.91
C LEU A 184 10.40 -15.46 5.78
N LYS A 185 11.38 -15.13 4.92
CA LYS A 185 12.61 -15.93 4.75
C LYS A 185 13.64 -15.71 5.87
N ASN A 186 13.66 -14.51 6.46
CA ASN A 186 14.68 -14.08 7.43
C ASN A 186 14.24 -14.27 8.89
N LYS A 187 13.47 -15.31 9.15
CA LYS A 187 13.01 -15.69 10.49
C LYS A 187 13.82 -16.82 11.15
#